data_1b8ad3e8293f5db3acd19102c5dadc79
#
_entry.id   1b8ad3e8293f5db3acd19102c5dadc79
#
_cell.length_a   1.000
_cell.length_b   1.000
_cell.length_c   1.000
_cell.angle_alpha   90.00
_cell.angle_beta   90.00
_cell.angle_gamma   90.00
#
_symmetry.space_group_name_H-M   'P 1'
#
loop_
_entity.id
_entity.type
_entity.pdbx_description
1 polymer ?
#
loop_
_entity_poly.entity_id
_entity_poly.type
_entity_poly.pdbx_seq_one_letter_code
_entity_poly.pdbx_strand_id
1 'polypeptide(L)'
;MKLGEIKLEALKIMNINNDSVLILENMDIILQERKYAKYLNNMFNCINKAIDVINHKKILPQNRIEMSKLVIKQGAINNRFDVSTIHDFVSISRIVYEDSNGYIERIPFEREGNLVVISNKYIPENLAMVYNTKIDNITDNIADTDDVPNLSDELARLIPYYIKFELYQEDEPDLALTAKGTFDQGIESLRVFEDEQEEFTIKNIYSSEDF
;
A
#
# COMPACT_ATOMS: atom_id res chain seq x y z
N MET A 1 5.39 3.64 9.03
CA MET A 1 5.81 5.05 9.28
C MET A 1 4.65 5.79 9.94
N LYS A 2 4.92 6.52 11.03
CA LYS A 2 3.90 7.23 11.80
C LYS A 2 3.41 8.49 11.08
N LEU A 3 2.16 8.87 11.32
CA LEU A 3 1.55 10.06 10.70
C LEU A 3 2.36 11.34 11.00
N GLY A 4 2.80 11.52 12.25
CA GLY A 4 3.65 12.64 12.64
C GLY A 4 4.99 12.67 11.93
N GLU A 5 5.61 11.52 11.67
CA GLU A 5 6.88 11.43 10.92
C GLU A 5 6.71 11.92 9.48
N ILE A 6 5.59 11.56 8.82
CA ILE A 6 5.27 12.05 7.46
C ILE A 6 5.16 13.57 7.44
N LYS A 7 4.45 14.15 8.42
CA LYS A 7 4.29 15.60 8.56
C LYS A 7 5.63 16.31 8.82
N LEU A 8 6.45 15.75 9.71
CA LEU A 8 7.77 16.32 10.04
C LEU A 8 8.73 16.26 8.85
N GLU A 9 8.72 15.16 8.11
CA GLU A 9 9.55 15.03 6.92
C GLU A 9 9.13 16.04 5.84
N ALA A 10 7.82 16.28 5.67
CA ALA A 10 7.34 17.32 4.78
C ALA A 10 7.86 18.71 5.18
N LEU A 11 7.83 19.07 6.47
CA LEU A 11 8.39 20.34 6.95
C LEU A 11 9.89 20.47 6.67
N LYS A 12 10.65 19.38 6.83
CA LYS A 12 12.10 19.35 6.49
C LYS A 12 12.34 19.56 5.01
N ILE A 13 11.65 18.84 4.14
CA ILE A 13 11.74 18.95 2.69
C ILE A 13 11.36 20.36 2.19
N MET A 14 10.45 21.04 2.91
CA MET A 14 10.06 22.41 2.63
C MET A 14 11.06 23.46 3.15
N ASN A 15 12.17 23.04 3.77
CA ASN A 15 13.21 23.91 4.34
C ASN A 15 12.68 24.95 5.35
N ILE A 16 11.62 24.60 6.09
CA ILE A 16 10.96 25.56 6.97
C ILE A 16 11.74 25.78 8.27
N ASN A 17 12.71 24.90 8.63
CA ASN A 17 13.62 25.12 9.78
C ASN A 17 14.76 24.12 9.96
N ASN A 18 15.61 24.39 11.00
CA ASN A 18 16.67 23.52 11.49
C ASN A 18 16.12 22.14 11.91
N ASP A 19 16.70 21.10 11.35
CA ASP A 19 16.32 19.70 11.56
C ASP A 19 16.28 19.23 13.03
N SER A 20 17.04 19.89 13.91
CA SER A 20 17.17 19.51 15.32
C SER A 20 15.88 19.69 16.16
N VAL A 21 14.92 20.49 15.69
CA VAL A 21 13.63 20.71 16.39
C VAL A 21 12.52 19.84 15.83
N LEU A 22 12.64 19.42 14.56
CA LEU A 22 11.62 18.66 13.86
C LEU A 22 11.76 17.16 14.15
N ILE A 23 11.44 16.77 15.38
CA ILE A 23 11.39 15.38 15.85
C ILE A 23 10.01 15.07 16.45
N LEU A 24 9.62 13.81 16.45
CA LEU A 24 8.27 13.38 16.85
C LEU A 24 7.94 13.73 18.31
N GLU A 25 8.94 13.66 19.20
CA GLU A 25 8.81 14.02 20.62
C GLU A 25 8.45 15.50 20.84
N ASN A 26 8.76 16.35 19.86
CA ASN A 26 8.45 17.78 19.92
C ASN A 26 7.15 18.14 19.19
N MET A 27 6.36 17.15 18.75
CA MET A 27 5.18 17.40 17.90
C MET A 27 4.20 18.38 18.55
N ASP A 28 3.93 18.27 19.85
CA ASP A 28 3.05 19.16 20.58
C ASP A 28 3.55 20.62 20.58
N ILE A 29 4.87 20.82 20.62
CA ILE A 29 5.51 22.15 20.56
C ILE A 29 5.38 22.69 19.14
N ILE A 30 5.67 21.85 18.15
CA ILE A 30 5.60 22.20 16.72
C ILE A 30 4.20 22.62 16.31
N LEU A 31 3.16 21.91 16.81
CA LEU A 31 1.75 22.23 16.55
C LEU A 31 1.34 23.60 17.11
N GLN A 32 1.97 24.05 18.20
CA GLN A 32 1.68 25.36 18.83
C GLN A 32 2.43 26.52 18.17
N GLU A 33 3.49 26.24 17.40
CA GLU A 33 4.23 27.30 16.75
C GLU A 33 3.49 27.83 15.51
N ARG A 34 3.16 29.12 15.54
CA ARG A 34 2.39 29.80 14.47
C ARG A 34 2.99 29.63 13.08
N LYS A 35 4.33 29.53 12.98
CA LYS A 35 5.04 29.36 11.68
C LYS A 35 4.73 28.02 11.01
N TYR A 36 4.44 26.96 11.78
CA TYR A 36 4.11 25.63 11.27
C TYR A 36 2.61 25.43 11.07
N ALA A 37 1.78 26.12 11.88
CA ALA A 37 0.34 25.94 11.85
C ALA A 37 -0.27 26.11 10.45
N LYS A 38 0.23 27.09 9.66
CA LYS A 38 -0.21 27.32 8.29
C LYS A 38 -0.10 26.07 7.42
N TYR A 39 1.00 25.31 7.57
CA TYR A 39 1.27 24.12 6.79
C TYR A 39 0.57 22.89 7.36
N LEU A 40 0.68 22.67 8.67
CA LEU A 40 0.14 21.50 9.35
C LEU A 40 -1.38 21.38 9.20
N ASN A 41 -2.11 22.49 9.23
CA ASN A 41 -3.56 22.53 9.06
C ASN A 41 -4.02 22.00 7.68
N ASN A 42 -3.16 22.08 6.66
CA ASN A 42 -3.49 21.62 5.31
C ASN A 42 -2.88 20.25 5.00
N MET A 43 -1.91 19.77 5.78
CA MET A 43 -1.20 18.51 5.50
C MET A 43 -2.12 17.29 5.51
N PHE A 44 -3.11 17.26 6.39
CA PHE A 44 -4.10 16.20 6.44
C PHE A 44 -4.77 15.98 5.07
N ASN A 45 -5.26 17.03 4.47
CA ASN A 45 -5.88 16.98 3.14
C ASN A 45 -4.87 16.59 2.05
N CYS A 46 -3.62 17.09 2.15
CA CYS A 46 -2.57 16.76 1.19
C CYS A 46 -2.18 15.27 1.27
N ILE A 47 -2.12 14.69 2.48
CA ILE A 47 -1.85 13.27 2.67
C ILE A 47 -2.97 12.42 2.04
N ASN A 48 -4.24 12.76 2.29
CA ASN A 48 -5.36 12.04 1.69
C ASN A 48 -5.36 12.13 0.17
N LYS A 49 -5.06 13.29 -0.41
CA LYS A 49 -4.88 13.43 -1.86
C LYS A 49 -3.72 12.56 -2.40
N ALA A 50 -2.60 12.48 -1.67
CA ALA A 50 -1.49 11.61 -2.04
C ALA A 50 -1.91 10.14 -2.03
N ILE A 51 -2.63 9.70 -1.00
CA ILE A 51 -3.20 8.35 -0.89
C ILE A 51 -4.14 8.05 -2.06
N ASP A 52 -5.02 8.99 -2.41
CA ASP A 52 -5.91 8.83 -3.56
C ASP A 52 -5.13 8.67 -4.87
N VAL A 53 -4.05 9.43 -5.07
CA VAL A 53 -3.19 9.28 -6.25
C VAL A 53 -2.51 7.91 -6.28
N ILE A 54 -1.97 7.43 -5.14
CA ILE A 54 -1.34 6.12 -5.01
C ILE A 54 -2.34 5.02 -5.35
N ASN A 55 -3.54 5.08 -4.78
CA ASN A 55 -4.63 4.13 -5.06
C ASN A 55 -5.00 4.09 -6.55
N HIS A 56 -5.07 5.26 -7.22
CA HIS A 56 -5.34 5.37 -8.66
C HIS A 56 -4.24 4.78 -9.52
N LYS A 57 -2.99 4.90 -9.10
CA LYS A 57 -1.83 4.31 -9.78
C LYS A 57 -1.73 2.79 -9.60
N LYS A 58 -2.61 2.20 -8.78
CA LYS A 58 -2.72 0.75 -8.49
C LYS A 58 -1.47 0.15 -7.85
N ILE A 59 -0.65 0.95 -7.20
CA ILE A 59 0.42 0.47 -6.33
C ILE A 59 -0.20 0.24 -4.96
N LEU A 60 -0.74 -0.96 -4.79
CA LEU A 60 -1.59 -1.30 -3.67
C LEU A 60 -0.87 -2.28 -2.76
N PRO A 61 -0.96 -2.10 -1.45
CA PRO A 61 -0.43 -3.06 -0.50
C PRO A 61 -1.07 -4.43 -0.69
N GLN A 62 -0.27 -5.48 -0.50
CA GLN A 62 -0.72 -6.85 -0.60
C GLN A 62 -0.95 -7.44 0.79
N ASN A 63 -2.10 -8.07 0.95
CA ASN A 63 -2.45 -8.83 2.13
C ASN A 63 -2.64 -10.31 1.79
N ARG A 64 -2.45 -11.19 2.79
CA ARG A 64 -2.61 -12.63 2.66
C ARG A 64 -3.74 -13.12 3.57
N ILE A 65 -4.63 -13.94 3.01
CA ILE A 65 -5.70 -14.61 3.76
C ILE A 65 -5.74 -16.10 3.46
N GLU A 66 -5.97 -16.92 4.48
CA GLU A 66 -6.26 -18.35 4.32
C GLU A 66 -7.62 -18.54 3.68
N MET A 67 -7.69 -19.30 2.60
CA MET A 67 -8.93 -19.47 1.84
C MET A 67 -9.95 -20.33 2.56
N SER A 68 -9.54 -21.17 3.50
CA SER A 68 -10.45 -21.92 4.39
C SER A 68 -11.46 -21.01 5.11
N LYS A 69 -11.08 -19.77 5.41
CA LYS A 69 -11.96 -18.76 6.04
C LYS A 69 -13.02 -18.18 5.10
N LEU A 70 -12.87 -18.38 3.80
CA LEU A 70 -13.74 -17.81 2.75
C LEU A 70 -14.62 -18.86 2.07
N VAL A 71 -14.54 -20.13 2.47
CA VAL A 71 -15.27 -21.23 1.83
C VAL A 71 -16.77 -21.07 2.01
N ILE A 72 -17.50 -20.95 0.89
CA ILE A 72 -18.96 -21.01 0.89
C ILE A 72 -19.44 -22.43 0.60
N LYS A 73 -18.81 -23.11 -0.36
CA LYS A 73 -19.25 -24.41 -0.83
C LYS A 73 -18.07 -25.24 -1.34
N GLN A 74 -17.92 -26.42 -0.75
CA GLN A 74 -17.08 -27.47 -1.33
C GLN A 74 -17.94 -28.25 -2.34
N GLY A 75 -17.48 -28.29 -3.59
CA GLY A 75 -18.18 -28.96 -4.68
C GLY A 75 -17.49 -30.24 -5.12
N ALA A 76 -18.18 -31.07 -5.88
CA ALA A 76 -17.62 -32.31 -6.42
C ALA A 76 -16.47 -32.07 -7.44
N ILE A 77 -16.43 -30.91 -8.08
CA ILE A 77 -15.43 -30.57 -9.10
C ILE A 77 -14.63 -29.33 -8.65
N ASN A 78 -15.29 -28.31 -8.08
CA ASN A 78 -14.68 -27.04 -7.73
C ASN A 78 -15.11 -26.58 -6.31
N ASN A 79 -14.19 -25.94 -5.62
CA ASN A 79 -14.45 -25.20 -4.40
C ASN A 79 -14.74 -23.72 -4.73
N ARG A 80 -15.67 -23.11 -3.99
CA ARG A 80 -16.08 -21.70 -4.16
C ARG A 80 -15.79 -20.91 -2.89
N PHE A 81 -15.19 -19.76 -3.05
CA PHE A 81 -14.75 -18.86 -1.98
C PHE A 81 -15.35 -17.48 -2.22
N ASP A 82 -15.91 -16.85 -1.19
CA ASP A 82 -16.51 -15.52 -1.28
C ASP A 82 -15.52 -14.46 -0.80
N VAL A 83 -15.09 -13.59 -1.70
CA VAL A 83 -14.20 -12.47 -1.37
C VAL A 83 -14.95 -11.19 -0.97
N SER A 84 -16.29 -11.18 -1.02
CA SER A 84 -17.09 -10.02 -0.61
C SER A 84 -17.01 -9.72 0.89
N THR A 85 -16.56 -10.69 1.69
CA THR A 85 -16.38 -10.55 3.13
C THR A 85 -15.06 -9.82 3.50
N ILE A 86 -14.17 -9.61 2.54
CA ILE A 86 -12.91 -8.91 2.73
C ILE A 86 -13.16 -7.42 2.51
N HIS A 87 -13.09 -6.63 3.59
CA HIS A 87 -13.47 -5.22 3.59
C HIS A 87 -12.72 -4.37 2.56
N ASP A 88 -11.38 -4.52 2.48
CA ASP A 88 -10.52 -3.65 1.67
C ASP A 88 -10.09 -4.29 0.35
N PHE A 89 -10.81 -5.32 -0.09
CA PHE A 89 -10.48 -6.09 -1.29
C PHE A 89 -10.59 -5.26 -2.57
N VAL A 90 -9.53 -5.25 -3.36
CA VAL A 90 -9.49 -4.62 -4.70
C VAL A 90 -9.39 -5.67 -5.79
N SER A 91 -8.37 -6.49 -5.74
CA SER A 91 -8.08 -7.50 -6.75
C SER A 91 -7.26 -8.66 -6.17
N ILE A 92 -7.29 -9.78 -6.84
CA ILE A 92 -6.44 -10.93 -6.50
C ILE A 92 -5.13 -10.76 -7.25
N SER A 93 -4.01 -10.80 -6.50
CA SER A 93 -2.67 -10.85 -7.09
C SER A 93 -2.36 -12.30 -7.49
N ARG A 94 -2.44 -13.23 -6.54
CA ARG A 94 -2.20 -14.65 -6.78
C ARG A 94 -2.89 -15.52 -5.74
N ILE A 95 -3.08 -16.80 -6.09
CA ILE A 95 -3.49 -17.83 -5.13
C ILE A 95 -2.37 -18.87 -5.08
N VAL A 96 -1.99 -19.25 -3.88
CA VAL A 96 -0.91 -20.19 -3.63
C VAL A 96 -1.42 -21.39 -2.86
N TYR A 97 -0.92 -22.55 -3.20
CA TYR A 97 -1.11 -23.81 -2.49
C TYR A 97 0.21 -24.17 -1.80
N GLU A 98 0.15 -24.49 -0.52
CA GLU A 98 1.29 -24.95 0.27
C GLU A 98 1.07 -26.39 0.67
N ASP A 99 1.91 -27.29 0.15
CA ASP A 99 1.81 -28.71 0.49
C ASP A 99 2.40 -29.04 1.86
N SER A 100 2.25 -30.30 2.30
CA SER A 100 2.77 -30.76 3.60
C SER A 100 4.29 -30.70 3.74
N ASN A 101 5.02 -30.51 2.64
CA ASN A 101 6.49 -30.42 2.59
C ASN A 101 6.96 -28.95 2.55
N GLY A 102 6.03 -27.99 2.57
CA GLY A 102 6.33 -26.55 2.47
C GLY A 102 6.61 -26.09 1.02
N TYR A 103 6.31 -26.92 0.03
CA TYR A 103 6.37 -26.49 -1.36
C TYR A 103 5.19 -25.56 -1.70
N ILE A 104 5.50 -24.42 -2.28
CA ILE A 104 4.50 -23.39 -2.63
C ILE A 104 4.33 -23.36 -4.16
N GLU A 105 3.10 -23.60 -4.60
CA GLU A 105 2.69 -23.57 -6.02
C GLU A 105 1.66 -22.45 -6.23
N ARG A 106 1.83 -21.65 -7.29
CA ARG A 106 0.80 -20.72 -7.77
C ARG A 106 -0.24 -21.51 -8.56
N ILE A 107 -1.50 -21.38 -8.17
CA ILE A 107 -2.58 -22.13 -8.80
C ILE A 107 -3.50 -21.26 -9.65
N PRO A 108 -4.04 -21.79 -10.75
CA PRO A 108 -5.02 -21.11 -11.57
C PRO A 108 -6.36 -21.04 -10.84
N PHE A 109 -7.09 -19.95 -11.06
CA PHE A 109 -8.42 -19.74 -10.54
C PHE A 109 -9.31 -19.05 -11.58
N GLU A 110 -10.62 -19.20 -11.43
CA GLU A 110 -11.62 -18.44 -12.18
C GLU A 110 -12.34 -17.49 -11.23
N ARG A 111 -12.80 -16.36 -11.77
CA ARG A 111 -13.56 -15.38 -11.01
C ARG A 111 -14.96 -15.21 -11.57
N GLU A 112 -15.97 -15.49 -10.75
CA GLU A 112 -17.39 -15.29 -11.06
C GLU A 112 -17.97 -14.19 -10.13
N GLY A 113 -17.83 -12.93 -10.52
CA GLY A 113 -18.20 -11.78 -9.67
C GLY A 113 -17.37 -11.73 -8.38
N ASN A 114 -18.00 -11.94 -7.23
CA ASN A 114 -17.33 -12.00 -5.92
C ASN A 114 -16.89 -13.41 -5.54
N LEU A 115 -17.11 -14.40 -6.40
CA LEU A 115 -16.70 -15.77 -6.14
C LEU A 115 -15.37 -16.07 -6.83
N VAL A 116 -14.49 -16.73 -6.11
CA VAL A 116 -13.29 -17.38 -6.62
C VAL A 116 -13.54 -18.86 -6.71
N VAL A 117 -13.29 -19.43 -7.88
CA VAL A 117 -13.54 -20.84 -8.19
C VAL A 117 -12.21 -21.54 -8.42
N ILE A 118 -11.96 -22.61 -7.66
CA ILE A 118 -10.70 -23.37 -7.71
C ILE A 118 -11.04 -24.84 -7.78
N SER A 119 -10.26 -25.62 -8.54
CA SER A 119 -10.41 -27.07 -8.62
C SER A 119 -10.37 -27.71 -7.23
N ASN A 120 -11.26 -28.69 -6.99
CA ASN A 120 -11.34 -29.42 -5.72
C ASN A 120 -10.15 -30.34 -5.44
N LYS A 121 -9.22 -30.49 -6.38
CA LYS A 121 -7.94 -31.19 -6.12
C LYS A 121 -7.08 -30.49 -5.06
N TYR A 122 -7.31 -29.18 -4.85
CA TYR A 122 -6.60 -28.40 -3.84
C TYR A 122 -7.45 -28.32 -2.55
N ILE A 123 -6.83 -28.67 -1.44
CA ILE A 123 -7.47 -28.66 -0.12
C ILE A 123 -7.54 -27.20 0.37
N PRO A 124 -8.73 -26.68 0.77
CA PRO A 124 -8.89 -25.28 1.16
C PRO A 124 -7.98 -24.80 2.29
N GLU A 125 -7.64 -25.69 3.23
CA GLU A 125 -6.77 -25.43 4.38
C GLU A 125 -5.32 -25.11 3.97
N ASN A 126 -4.92 -25.58 2.80
CA ASN A 126 -3.58 -25.37 2.25
C ASN A 126 -3.54 -24.23 1.21
N LEU A 127 -4.67 -23.56 1.01
CA LEU A 127 -4.79 -22.45 0.08
C LEU A 127 -4.68 -21.10 0.78
N ALA A 128 -3.87 -20.22 0.22
CA ALA A 128 -3.82 -18.81 0.62
C ALA A 128 -3.99 -17.91 -0.60
N MET A 129 -4.79 -16.87 -0.44
CA MET A 129 -4.95 -15.83 -1.43
C MET A 129 -4.13 -14.61 -1.04
N VAL A 130 -3.30 -14.13 -1.96
CA VAL A 130 -2.65 -12.81 -1.88
C VAL A 130 -3.49 -11.85 -2.71
N TYR A 131 -3.91 -10.78 -2.10
CA TYR A 131 -4.81 -9.81 -2.72
C TYR A 131 -4.35 -8.38 -2.44
N ASN A 132 -4.70 -7.50 -3.35
CA ASN A 132 -4.41 -6.07 -3.24
C ASN A 132 -5.52 -5.38 -2.43
N THR A 133 -5.11 -4.49 -1.53
CA THR A 133 -6.01 -3.68 -0.69
C THR A 133 -5.87 -2.20 -1.00
N LYS A 134 -6.91 -1.43 -0.73
CA LYS A 134 -6.78 0.03 -0.73
C LYS A 134 -6.03 0.52 0.51
N ILE A 135 -5.33 1.62 0.34
CA ILE A 135 -4.91 2.43 1.46
C ILE A 135 -6.08 3.33 1.81
N ASP A 136 -6.56 3.24 3.05
CA ASP A 136 -7.65 4.09 3.51
C ASP A 136 -7.18 5.52 3.72
N ASN A 137 -8.08 6.47 3.46
CA ASN A 137 -7.84 7.85 3.82
C ASN A 137 -7.73 7.98 5.34
N ILE A 138 -6.77 8.77 5.80
CA ILE A 138 -6.64 9.07 7.22
C ILE A 138 -7.86 9.86 7.71
N THR A 139 -8.26 9.62 8.95
CA THR A 139 -9.36 10.31 9.62
C THR A 139 -8.84 11.11 10.80
N ASP A 140 -9.64 12.03 11.32
CA ASP A 140 -9.28 12.87 12.49
C ASP A 140 -8.99 12.06 13.77
N ASN A 141 -9.31 10.76 13.77
CA ASN A 141 -9.09 9.87 14.90
C ASN A 141 -7.68 9.26 14.94
N ILE A 142 -6.88 9.40 13.87
CA ILE A 142 -5.51 8.87 13.83
C ILE A 142 -4.58 9.89 14.51
N ALA A 143 -3.91 9.44 15.58
CA ALA A 143 -2.93 10.27 16.28
C ALA A 143 -1.61 10.35 15.49
N ASP A 144 -0.84 11.43 15.71
CA ASP A 144 0.49 11.58 15.07
C ASP A 144 1.49 10.49 15.48
N THR A 145 1.23 9.78 16.58
CA THR A 145 2.01 8.64 17.06
C THR A 145 1.65 7.31 16.42
N ASP A 146 0.55 7.26 15.66
CA ASP A 146 0.03 6.03 15.07
C ASP A 146 0.54 5.85 13.64
N ASP A 147 0.69 4.59 13.23
CA ASP A 147 0.99 4.26 11.85
C ASP A 147 -0.24 4.47 10.96
N VAL A 148 -0.02 4.94 9.73
CA VAL A 148 -1.10 5.04 8.73
C VAL A 148 -1.44 3.62 8.25
N PRO A 149 -2.70 3.16 8.43
CA PRO A 149 -3.10 1.80 8.08
C PRO A 149 -2.85 1.49 6.61
N ASN A 150 -2.35 0.28 6.33
CA ASN A 150 -2.10 -0.24 4.99
C ASN A 150 -1.12 0.59 4.12
N LEU A 151 -0.39 1.53 4.71
CA LEU A 151 0.63 2.33 4.00
C LEU A 151 2.01 1.74 4.27
N SER A 152 2.69 1.25 3.22
CA SER A 152 4.07 0.78 3.36
C SER A 152 5.04 1.94 3.64
N ASP A 153 6.18 1.65 4.27
CA ASP A 153 7.19 2.67 4.58
C ASP A 153 7.77 3.31 3.30
N GLU A 154 7.89 2.55 2.22
CA GLU A 154 8.36 3.04 0.92
C GLU A 154 7.41 4.09 0.35
N LEU A 155 6.11 3.81 0.37
CA LEU A 155 5.07 4.76 -0.07
C LEU A 155 4.97 5.96 0.87
N ALA A 156 5.04 5.73 2.17
CA ALA A 156 4.98 6.79 3.18
C ALA A 156 6.08 7.84 2.99
N ARG A 157 7.30 7.43 2.59
CA ARG A 157 8.43 8.33 2.31
C ARG A 157 8.23 9.21 1.08
N LEU A 158 7.30 8.87 0.19
CA LEU A 158 7.00 9.69 -0.98
C LEU A 158 5.96 10.77 -0.70
N ILE A 159 5.06 10.55 0.26
CA ILE A 159 3.98 11.49 0.61
C ILE A 159 4.48 12.90 0.94
N PRO A 160 5.60 13.11 1.68
CA PRO A 160 6.15 14.44 1.94
C PRO A 160 6.41 15.29 0.68
N TYR A 161 6.83 14.66 -0.42
CA TYR A 161 7.04 15.37 -1.70
C TYR A 161 5.70 15.81 -2.32
N TYR A 162 4.65 14.99 -2.19
CA TYR A 162 3.32 15.38 -2.64
C TYR A 162 2.75 16.51 -1.79
N ILE A 163 2.96 16.50 -0.48
CA ILE A 163 2.59 17.60 0.43
C ILE A 163 3.28 18.90 -0.01
N LYS A 164 4.60 18.87 -0.27
CA LYS A 164 5.32 20.04 -0.76
C LYS A 164 4.76 20.54 -2.09
N PHE A 165 4.45 19.63 -3.02
CA PHE A 165 3.80 20.00 -4.29
C PHE A 165 2.51 20.75 -4.04
N GLU A 166 1.56 20.23 -3.25
CA GLU A 166 0.26 20.85 -3.00
C GLU A 166 0.37 22.21 -2.29
N LEU A 167 1.28 22.33 -1.34
CA LEU A 167 1.41 23.55 -0.53
C LEU A 167 2.20 24.67 -1.23
N TYR A 168 3.00 24.36 -2.23
CA TYR A 168 3.86 25.34 -2.93
C TYR A 168 3.33 25.73 -4.31
N GLN A 169 2.20 25.17 -4.77
CA GLN A 169 1.67 25.44 -6.11
C GLN A 169 1.47 26.93 -6.41
N GLU A 170 1.02 27.71 -5.43
CA GLU A 170 0.72 29.13 -5.58
C GLU A 170 1.94 30.02 -5.35
N ASP A 171 2.75 29.68 -4.34
CA ASP A 171 3.85 30.56 -3.88
C ASP A 171 5.16 30.29 -4.66
N GLU A 172 5.47 29.00 -4.95
CA GLU A 172 6.74 28.55 -5.53
C GLU A 172 6.54 27.40 -6.54
N PRO A 173 5.91 27.69 -7.72
CA PRO A 173 5.48 26.65 -8.65
C PRO A 173 6.61 25.77 -9.20
N ASP A 174 7.82 26.28 -9.36
CA ASP A 174 8.98 25.50 -9.85
C ASP A 174 9.42 24.45 -8.82
N LEU A 175 9.43 24.81 -7.53
CA LEU A 175 9.72 23.87 -6.45
C LEU A 175 8.60 22.85 -6.27
N ALA A 176 7.36 23.27 -6.46
CA ALA A 176 6.22 22.37 -6.45
C ALA A 176 6.34 21.31 -7.57
N LEU A 177 6.61 21.72 -8.80
CA LEU A 177 6.78 20.80 -9.94
C LEU A 177 7.94 19.83 -9.74
N THR A 178 9.07 20.30 -9.17
CA THR A 178 10.21 19.45 -8.84
C THR A 178 9.82 18.39 -7.80
N ALA A 179 9.09 18.77 -6.76
CA ALA A 179 8.61 17.85 -5.74
C ALA A 179 7.62 16.82 -6.34
N LYS A 180 6.71 17.27 -7.20
CA LYS A 180 5.79 16.36 -7.92
C LYS A 180 6.54 15.37 -8.80
N GLY A 181 7.57 15.81 -9.51
CA GLY A 181 8.44 14.94 -10.31
C GLY A 181 9.10 13.86 -9.46
N THR A 182 9.61 14.22 -8.27
CA THR A 182 10.22 13.26 -7.33
C THR A 182 9.19 12.23 -6.84
N PHE A 183 7.98 12.68 -6.48
CA PHE A 183 6.89 11.78 -6.09
C PHE A 183 6.55 10.80 -7.22
N ASP A 184 6.28 11.30 -8.44
CA ASP A 184 5.89 10.47 -9.57
C ASP A 184 6.98 9.46 -9.98
N GLN A 185 8.25 9.86 -9.96
CA GLN A 185 9.39 8.96 -10.21
C GLN A 185 9.51 7.87 -9.14
N GLY A 186 9.32 8.24 -7.87
CA GLY A 186 9.33 7.27 -6.77
C GLY A 186 8.22 6.23 -6.92
N ILE A 187 7.01 6.67 -7.23
CA ILE A 187 5.85 5.81 -7.50
C ILE A 187 6.15 4.86 -8.68
N GLU A 188 6.69 5.36 -9.79
CA GLU A 188 6.97 4.51 -10.96
C GLU A 188 8.09 3.50 -10.68
N SER A 189 9.10 3.88 -9.89
CA SER A 189 10.18 2.96 -9.48
C SER A 189 9.66 1.79 -8.63
N LEU A 190 8.71 2.03 -7.74
CA LEU A 190 8.09 0.96 -6.95
C LEU A 190 7.28 0.00 -7.84
N ARG A 191 6.58 0.53 -8.83
CA ARG A 191 5.81 -0.28 -9.78
C ARG A 191 6.69 -1.21 -10.60
N VAL A 192 7.80 -0.71 -11.15
CA VAL A 192 8.76 -1.53 -11.91
C VAL A 192 9.32 -2.67 -11.05
N PHE A 193 9.62 -2.39 -9.78
CA PHE A 193 10.15 -3.39 -8.86
C PHE A 193 9.12 -4.51 -8.55
N GLU A 194 7.84 -4.19 -8.42
CA GLU A 194 6.77 -5.18 -8.22
C GLU A 194 6.60 -6.06 -9.47
N ASP A 195 6.60 -5.48 -10.67
CA ASP A 195 6.50 -6.19 -11.94
C ASP A 195 7.68 -7.16 -12.14
N GLU A 196 8.91 -6.74 -11.81
CA GLU A 196 10.10 -7.60 -11.88
C GLU A 196 10.06 -8.77 -10.90
N GLN A 197 9.55 -8.57 -9.68
CA GLN A 197 9.39 -9.67 -8.71
C GLN A 197 8.36 -10.71 -9.18
N GLU A 198 7.28 -10.28 -9.81
CA GLU A 198 6.31 -11.22 -10.40
C GLU A 198 6.91 -12.05 -11.54
N GLU A 199 7.70 -11.45 -12.45
CA GLU A 199 8.40 -12.16 -13.50
C GLU A 199 9.45 -13.16 -12.97
N PHE A 200 10.19 -12.80 -11.92
CA PHE A 200 11.19 -13.69 -11.32
C PHE A 200 10.56 -14.93 -10.68
N THR A 201 9.40 -14.79 -10.08
CA THR A 201 8.65 -15.91 -9.49
C THR A 201 8.15 -16.88 -10.57
N ILE A 202 7.74 -16.38 -11.74
CA ILE A 202 7.30 -17.20 -12.87
C ILE A 202 8.47 -17.96 -13.50
N LYS A 203 9.63 -17.33 -13.67
CA LYS A 203 10.82 -17.97 -14.28
C LYS A 203 11.38 -19.13 -13.44
N ASN A 204 11.36 -19.00 -12.12
CA ASN A 204 11.83 -20.07 -11.23
C ASN A 204 10.93 -21.33 -11.24
N ILE A 205 9.64 -21.18 -11.54
CA ILE A 205 8.72 -22.33 -11.65
C ILE A 205 8.99 -23.14 -12.94
N TYR A 206 9.40 -22.48 -14.02
CA TYR A 206 9.70 -23.15 -15.29
C TYR A 206 11.13 -23.69 -15.42
N SER A 207 12.07 -23.28 -14.56
CA SER A 207 13.46 -23.75 -14.61
C SER A 207 13.72 -25.06 -13.86
N SER A 208 12.73 -25.63 -13.17
CA SER A 208 12.86 -26.89 -12.44
C SER A 208 12.35 -28.13 -13.21
N GLU A 209 11.88 -27.99 -14.44
CA GLU A 209 11.38 -29.13 -15.24
C GLU A 209 12.40 -29.67 -16.29
N ASP A 210 13.63 -29.17 -16.30
CA ASP A 210 14.69 -29.68 -17.20
C ASP A 210 15.82 -30.36 -16.39
N PHE A 211 15.47 -31.45 -15.63
CA PHE A 211 16.43 -32.48 -15.27
C PHE A 211 15.75 -33.82 -15.04
#